data_4e98ceabad0152587c4b8fe6bb9ae3c1
#
_entry.id   4e98ceabad0152587c4b8fe6bb9ae3c1
#
_cell.length_a   1.000
_cell.length_b   1.000
_cell.length_c   1.000
_cell.angle_alpha   90.00
_cell.angle_beta   90.00
_cell.angle_gamma   90.00
#
_symmetry.space_group_name_H-M   'P 1'
#
loop_
_entity.id
_entity.type
_entity.pdbx_description
1 polymer ?
#
loop_
_entity_poly.entity_id
_entity_poly.type
_entity_poly.pdbx_seq_one_letter_code
_entity_poly.pdbx_strand_id
1 'polypeptide(L)'
;MKKIYQLSVLSVVLIGMLHAQYRDIPDVVTKVATSAANWLKLGTSTRAAGMGGTFVAAGQGVSAIPYNPAAIAYLEGSEVYVSRTNYVAGITYNVISYGTRLSASDFFGINIFYLDSGPIGVTTEKFSNGTNEDYHVISMSFKLAYARRMTDRLKVGVTLNYIRDEIYTTNMQSVAFDMGSNFDTGIFGIVLGMSVSNFGPEVQYGGEGLQVPVADSLDVDGRLNKVTESFPLPLMFRLGIQKDIIGPSENATLKSSTHRLSFAMDGTNPTDYTVHGNAGIEYAFRELAFLRAGTNIGHDTAGFAAGGGLF
;
A
#
# COMPACT_ATOMS: atom_id res chain seq x y z
N MET A 1 35.24 -17.80 9.56
CA MET A 1 34.35 -18.93 9.30
C MET A 1 32.85 -18.55 9.36
N LYS A 2 32.34 -17.87 10.41
CA LYS A 2 30.92 -17.47 10.50
C LYS A 2 30.43 -16.63 9.31
N LYS A 3 31.20 -15.68 8.77
CA LYS A 3 30.84 -14.81 7.66
C LYS A 3 30.69 -15.56 6.32
N ILE A 4 31.51 -16.58 6.09
CA ILE A 4 31.44 -17.42 4.88
C ILE A 4 30.15 -18.28 4.92
N TYR A 5 29.80 -18.77 6.10
CA TYR A 5 28.56 -19.55 6.30
C TYR A 5 27.32 -18.71 6.07
N GLN A 6 27.32 -17.41 6.42
CA GLN A 6 26.23 -16.49 6.18
C GLN A 6 26.04 -16.18 4.70
N LEU A 7 27.13 -16.02 3.95
CA LEU A 7 27.06 -15.83 2.49
C LEU A 7 26.55 -17.09 1.78
N SER A 8 26.99 -18.26 2.21
CA SER A 8 26.54 -19.52 1.59
C SER A 8 25.08 -19.83 1.89
N VAL A 9 24.57 -19.51 3.09
CA VAL A 9 23.14 -19.67 3.41
C VAL A 9 22.30 -18.68 2.60
N LEU A 10 22.75 -17.44 2.45
CA LEU A 10 22.05 -16.43 1.64
C LEU A 10 22.00 -16.84 0.15
N SER A 11 23.10 -17.39 -0.39
CA SER A 11 23.11 -17.88 -1.77
C SER A 11 22.23 -19.11 -2.00
N VAL A 12 22.16 -20.02 -1.05
CA VAL A 12 21.26 -21.20 -1.13
C VAL A 12 19.79 -20.79 -1.07
N VAL A 13 19.43 -19.81 -0.24
CA VAL A 13 18.07 -19.27 -0.16
C VAL A 13 17.71 -18.56 -1.46
N LEU A 14 18.62 -17.76 -2.04
CA LEU A 14 18.38 -17.10 -3.34
C LEU A 14 18.21 -18.11 -4.48
N ILE A 15 19.04 -19.15 -4.52
CA ILE A 15 18.96 -20.20 -5.56
C ILE A 15 17.68 -21.04 -5.37
N GLY A 16 17.29 -21.34 -4.13
CA GLY A 16 16.03 -22.03 -3.83
C GLY A 16 14.79 -21.25 -4.27
N MET A 17 14.80 -19.92 -4.19
CA MET A 17 13.70 -19.07 -4.66
C MET A 17 13.60 -19.03 -6.19
N LEU A 18 14.73 -19.12 -6.91
CA LEU A 18 14.75 -19.18 -8.38
C LEU A 18 14.14 -20.47 -8.94
N HIS A 19 14.15 -21.56 -8.21
CA HIS A 19 13.58 -22.85 -8.63
C HIS A 19 12.14 -23.06 -8.21
N ALA A 20 11.58 -22.18 -7.34
CA ALA A 20 10.18 -22.25 -6.94
C ALA A 20 9.20 -21.74 -8.02
N GLN A 21 9.69 -21.24 -9.14
CA GLN A 21 8.90 -20.60 -10.20
C GLN A 21 8.26 -21.57 -11.22
N TYR A 22 8.51 -22.86 -11.17
CA TYR A 22 7.93 -23.81 -12.11
C TYR A 22 7.17 -24.92 -11.37
N ARG A 23 6.05 -24.58 -10.81
CA ARG A 23 4.94 -25.52 -10.66
C ARG A 23 3.82 -24.99 -11.55
N ASP A 24 3.26 -25.84 -12.42
CA ASP A 24 1.97 -25.62 -13.05
C ASP A 24 0.96 -25.33 -11.94
N ILE A 25 0.82 -24.06 -11.60
CA ILE A 25 -0.28 -23.58 -10.77
C ILE A 25 -1.47 -23.66 -11.73
N PRO A 26 -2.50 -24.48 -11.46
CA PRO A 26 -3.69 -24.49 -12.28
C PRO A 26 -4.18 -23.06 -12.42
N ASP A 27 -4.72 -22.70 -13.58
CA ASP A 27 -5.28 -21.38 -13.89
C ASP A 27 -6.08 -20.89 -12.68
N VAL A 28 -5.43 -20.07 -11.87
CA VAL A 28 -6.09 -19.47 -10.72
C VAL A 28 -7.08 -18.49 -11.33
N VAL A 29 -8.37 -18.79 -11.20
CA VAL A 29 -9.41 -17.84 -11.57
C VAL A 29 -9.15 -16.56 -10.78
N THR A 30 -8.56 -15.58 -11.43
CA THR A 30 -8.30 -14.28 -10.81
C THR A 30 -9.65 -13.61 -10.60
N LYS A 31 -9.93 -13.22 -9.37
CA LYS A 31 -11.10 -12.42 -9.03
C LYS A 31 -10.88 -10.94 -9.33
N VAL A 32 -10.17 -10.63 -10.42
CA VAL A 32 -9.87 -9.25 -10.84
C VAL A 32 -11.18 -8.50 -11.07
N ALA A 33 -11.23 -7.26 -10.57
CA ALA A 33 -12.39 -6.38 -10.63
C ALA A 33 -13.64 -6.86 -9.84
N THR A 34 -13.48 -7.76 -8.88
CA THR A 34 -14.58 -8.20 -8.00
C THR A 34 -14.59 -7.47 -6.65
N SER A 35 -13.62 -6.60 -6.39
CA SER A 35 -13.57 -5.76 -5.17
C SER A 35 -13.90 -4.31 -5.51
N ALA A 36 -14.56 -3.62 -4.57
CA ALA A 36 -14.71 -2.17 -4.60
C ALA A 36 -13.40 -1.47 -4.20
N ALA A 37 -13.31 -0.17 -4.47
CA ALA A 37 -12.20 0.68 -4.02
C ALA A 37 -10.80 0.09 -4.32
N ASN A 38 -10.59 -0.45 -5.51
CA ASN A 38 -9.33 -1.06 -5.94
C ASN A 38 -8.12 -0.12 -5.84
N TRP A 39 -8.35 1.19 -5.84
CA TRP A 39 -7.33 2.21 -5.64
C TRP A 39 -6.64 2.13 -4.26
N LEU A 40 -7.22 1.47 -3.26
CA LEU A 40 -6.59 1.20 -1.96
C LEU A 40 -5.33 0.32 -2.08
N LYS A 41 -5.10 -0.32 -3.21
CA LYS A 41 -3.89 -1.10 -3.50
C LYS A 41 -2.75 -0.27 -4.08
N LEU A 42 -3.01 1.00 -4.44
CA LEU A 42 -1.98 1.88 -5.02
C LEU A 42 -0.87 2.18 -4.02
N GLY A 43 0.35 2.20 -4.52
CA GLY A 43 1.53 2.53 -3.73
C GLY A 43 1.54 4.03 -3.37
N THR A 44 1.61 4.34 -2.09
CA THR A 44 1.50 5.72 -1.57
C THR A 44 2.83 6.34 -1.18
N SER A 45 3.89 5.54 -1.04
CA SER A 45 5.22 6.02 -0.66
C SER A 45 6.16 6.04 -1.86
N THR A 46 6.80 7.18 -2.12
CA THR A 46 7.83 7.31 -3.16
C THR A 46 9.04 6.42 -2.89
N ARG A 47 9.37 6.21 -1.61
CA ARG A 47 10.43 5.27 -1.20
C ARG A 47 10.05 3.84 -1.55
N ALA A 48 8.82 3.42 -1.24
CA ALA A 48 8.31 2.11 -1.60
C ALA A 48 8.27 1.91 -3.12
N ALA A 49 7.81 2.92 -3.87
CA ALA A 49 7.77 2.86 -5.33
C ALA A 49 9.16 2.61 -5.92
N GLY A 50 10.19 3.32 -5.45
CA GLY A 50 11.58 3.11 -5.88
C GLY A 50 12.14 1.74 -5.52
N MET A 51 11.57 1.06 -4.51
CA MET A 51 11.94 -0.29 -4.07
C MET A 51 11.01 -1.38 -4.63
N GLY A 52 10.27 -1.11 -5.70
CA GLY A 52 9.34 -2.08 -6.31
C GLY A 52 8.14 -2.43 -5.43
N GLY A 53 7.72 -1.56 -4.53
CA GLY A 53 6.60 -1.79 -3.60
C GLY A 53 7.00 -2.50 -2.29
N THR A 54 8.26 -2.87 -2.11
CA THR A 54 8.76 -3.56 -0.92
C THR A 54 8.86 -2.60 0.26
N PHE A 55 7.93 -2.69 1.22
CA PHE A 55 7.88 -1.70 2.29
C PHE A 55 7.27 -2.20 3.62
N VAL A 56 6.83 -3.45 3.69
CA VAL A 56 6.14 -4.00 4.88
C VAL A 56 7.07 -4.12 6.08
N ALA A 57 8.29 -4.62 5.86
CA ALA A 57 9.34 -4.69 6.88
C ALA A 57 10.29 -3.49 6.79
N ALA A 58 10.57 -2.99 5.57
CA ALA A 58 11.53 -1.92 5.31
C ALA A 58 10.97 -0.52 5.60
N GLY A 59 9.65 -0.37 5.63
CA GLY A 59 8.98 0.88 5.91
C GLY A 59 9.18 1.35 7.33
N GLN A 60 9.59 2.62 7.48
CA GLN A 60 9.73 3.31 8.76
C GLN A 60 9.13 4.70 8.62
N GLY A 61 8.51 5.21 9.70
CA GLY A 61 7.88 6.51 9.73
C GLY A 61 6.48 6.55 9.10
N VAL A 62 5.98 7.76 8.88
CA VAL A 62 4.56 8.01 8.52
C VAL A 62 4.22 7.60 7.09
N SER A 63 5.19 7.61 6.18
CA SER A 63 4.98 7.20 4.79
C SER A 63 4.65 5.71 4.64
N ALA A 64 4.91 4.91 5.67
CA ALA A 64 4.67 3.48 5.69
C ALA A 64 3.33 3.07 6.32
N ILE A 65 2.54 4.00 6.87
CA ILE A 65 1.23 3.72 7.47
C ILE A 65 0.35 2.82 6.57
N PRO A 66 0.19 3.10 5.27
CA PRO A 66 -0.66 2.28 4.39
C PRO A 66 -0.15 0.86 4.11
N TYR A 67 1.13 0.62 4.37
CA TYR A 67 1.76 -0.70 4.17
C TYR A 67 1.78 -1.52 5.46
N ASN A 68 2.13 -0.87 6.57
CA ASN A 68 2.24 -1.49 7.89
C ASN A 68 2.12 -0.41 8.99
N PRO A 69 1.01 -0.35 9.73
CA PRO A 69 0.83 0.69 10.75
C PRO A 69 1.85 0.63 11.90
N ALA A 70 2.51 -0.51 12.13
CA ALA A 70 3.58 -0.61 13.13
C ALA A 70 4.81 0.24 12.80
N ALA A 71 4.94 0.68 11.54
CA ALA A 71 6.08 1.48 11.06
C ALA A 71 6.21 2.84 11.76
N ILE A 72 5.13 3.44 12.25
CA ILE A 72 5.21 4.70 13.00
C ILE A 72 5.88 4.54 14.37
N ALA A 73 5.99 3.32 14.89
CA ALA A 73 6.71 3.08 16.14
C ALA A 73 8.24 3.25 16.01
N TYR A 74 8.76 3.52 14.82
CA TYR A 74 10.15 3.92 14.61
C TYR A 74 10.39 5.42 14.77
N LEU A 75 9.34 6.25 14.87
CA LEU A 75 9.47 7.69 15.03
C LEU A 75 10.25 8.04 16.31
N GLU A 76 11.17 8.99 16.19
CA GLU A 76 11.87 9.58 17.32
C GLU A 76 11.20 10.86 17.83
N GLY A 77 10.47 11.55 16.96
CA GLY A 77 9.71 12.77 17.23
C GLY A 77 8.45 12.85 16.39
N SER A 78 8.24 14.00 15.75
CA SER A 78 7.16 14.21 14.79
C SER A 78 7.69 14.21 13.37
N GLU A 79 6.91 13.64 12.44
CA GLU A 79 7.23 13.53 11.02
C GLU A 79 6.02 13.95 10.18
N VAL A 80 6.29 14.64 9.08
CA VAL A 80 5.32 14.96 8.03
C VAL A 80 5.80 14.35 6.72
N TYR A 81 4.91 13.76 5.98
CA TYR A 81 5.17 13.27 4.64
C TYR A 81 4.10 13.80 3.68
N VAL A 82 4.54 14.32 2.55
CA VAL A 82 3.65 14.78 1.46
C VAL A 82 4.17 14.21 0.15
N SER A 83 3.29 13.65 -0.64
CA SER A 83 3.64 13.20 -1.99
C SER A 83 2.50 13.45 -2.98
N ARG A 84 2.88 13.65 -4.23
CA ARG A 84 1.99 13.68 -5.38
C ARG A 84 2.50 12.71 -6.43
N THR A 85 1.61 11.92 -6.96
CA THR A 85 1.91 10.96 -8.02
C THR A 85 1.05 11.27 -9.23
N ASN A 86 1.71 11.46 -10.38
CA ASN A 86 1.04 11.44 -11.67
C ASN A 86 0.96 9.98 -12.10
N TYR A 87 -0.25 9.48 -12.18
CA TYR A 87 -0.53 8.10 -12.55
C TYR A 87 -0.87 8.01 -14.05
N VAL A 88 -1.38 6.88 -14.50
CA VAL A 88 -1.76 6.66 -15.88
C VAL A 88 -3.01 7.48 -16.27
N ALA A 89 -3.14 7.82 -17.54
CA ALA A 89 -4.33 8.47 -18.13
C ALA A 89 -4.75 9.82 -17.50
N GLY A 90 -3.80 10.58 -16.96
CA GLY A 90 -4.09 11.88 -16.34
C GLY A 90 -4.59 11.79 -14.89
N ILE A 91 -4.80 10.60 -14.36
CA ILE A 91 -5.14 10.38 -12.96
C ILE A 91 -3.99 10.87 -12.08
N THR A 92 -4.32 11.59 -11.02
CA THR A 92 -3.36 12.02 -10.03
C THR A 92 -3.79 11.62 -8.63
N TYR A 93 -2.85 11.31 -7.75
CA TYR A 93 -3.16 11.15 -6.35
C TYR A 93 -2.14 11.82 -5.44
N ASN A 94 -2.63 12.28 -4.31
CA ASN A 94 -1.86 12.99 -3.31
C ASN A 94 -1.95 12.25 -1.98
N VAL A 95 -0.86 12.25 -1.24
CA VAL A 95 -0.78 11.65 0.09
C VAL A 95 -0.22 12.67 1.06
N ILE A 96 -0.88 12.81 2.19
CA ILE A 96 -0.40 13.61 3.31
C ILE A 96 -0.43 12.72 4.54
N SER A 97 0.69 12.61 5.22
CA SER A 97 0.78 11.86 6.47
C SER A 97 1.45 12.71 7.54
N TYR A 98 0.98 12.54 8.76
CA TYR A 98 1.58 13.11 9.96
C TYR A 98 1.67 12.04 11.02
N GLY A 99 2.70 12.05 11.80
CA GLY A 99 2.80 11.19 12.96
C GLY A 99 3.70 11.76 14.02
N THR A 100 3.46 11.36 15.24
CA THR A 100 4.21 11.82 16.41
C THR A 100 4.33 10.74 17.45
N ARG A 101 5.42 10.81 18.19
CA ARG A 101 5.65 10.01 19.38
C ARG A 101 4.92 10.65 20.55
N LEU A 102 3.97 9.93 21.16
CA LEU A 102 3.20 10.40 22.31
C LEU A 102 3.91 10.08 23.65
N SER A 103 4.53 8.90 23.73
CA SER A 103 5.28 8.46 24.91
C SER A 103 6.51 7.65 24.53
N ALA A 104 7.20 7.06 25.48
CA ALA A 104 8.33 6.17 25.21
C ALA A 104 7.95 4.97 24.31
N SER A 105 6.70 4.51 24.41
CA SER A 105 6.21 3.32 23.72
C SER A 105 5.06 3.57 22.76
N ASP A 106 4.37 4.73 22.83
CA ASP A 106 3.12 4.97 22.13
C ASP A 106 3.27 6.02 21.03
N PHE A 107 2.65 5.76 19.88
CA PHE A 107 2.76 6.57 18.67
C PHE A 107 1.40 6.75 18.04
N PHE A 108 1.19 7.94 17.49
CA PHE A 108 -0.03 8.28 16.77
C PHE A 108 0.31 8.79 15.37
N GLY A 109 -0.55 8.50 14.40
CA GLY A 109 -0.39 8.96 13.03
C GLY A 109 -1.70 9.18 12.33
N ILE A 110 -1.65 10.01 11.30
CA ILE A 110 -2.75 10.28 10.37
C ILE A 110 -2.20 10.12 8.97
N ASN A 111 -3.01 9.51 8.09
CA ASN A 111 -2.69 9.44 6.66
C ASN A 111 -3.95 9.79 5.87
N ILE A 112 -3.80 10.68 4.91
CA ILE A 112 -4.85 11.10 3.98
C ILE A 112 -4.38 10.75 2.57
N PHE A 113 -5.20 10.01 1.86
CA PHE A 113 -5.03 9.73 0.43
C PHE A 113 -6.19 10.35 -0.33
N TYR A 114 -5.88 11.05 -1.42
CA TYR A 114 -6.86 11.67 -2.29
C TYR A 114 -6.49 11.42 -3.75
N LEU A 115 -7.37 10.79 -4.50
CA LEU A 115 -7.22 10.51 -5.93
C LEU A 115 -8.27 11.27 -6.72
N ASP A 116 -7.86 11.84 -7.84
CA ASP A 116 -8.68 12.54 -8.81
C ASP A 116 -8.39 11.98 -10.21
N SER A 117 -9.45 11.54 -10.88
CA SER A 117 -9.35 11.03 -12.26
C SER A 117 -8.98 12.09 -13.29
N GLY A 118 -9.07 13.36 -12.91
CA GLY A 118 -9.17 14.45 -13.89
C GLY A 118 -10.54 14.53 -14.55
N PRO A 119 -10.78 15.53 -15.42
CA PRO A 119 -12.08 15.74 -16.05
C PRO A 119 -12.39 14.61 -17.04
N ILE A 120 -13.61 14.09 -16.96
CA ILE A 120 -14.18 13.09 -17.86
C ILE A 120 -15.44 13.68 -18.50
N GLY A 121 -15.46 13.80 -19.83
CA GLY A 121 -16.58 14.38 -20.55
C GLY A 121 -17.88 13.58 -20.40
N VAL A 122 -18.97 14.25 -20.07
CA VAL A 122 -20.31 13.65 -20.01
C VAL A 122 -20.82 13.42 -21.42
N THR A 123 -21.21 12.19 -21.74
CA THR A 123 -21.86 11.81 -23.01
C THR A 123 -23.25 11.25 -22.76
N THR A 124 -24.15 11.46 -23.70
CA THR A 124 -25.51 10.91 -23.67
C THR A 124 -25.85 10.31 -25.04
N GLU A 125 -26.92 9.53 -25.14
CA GLU A 125 -27.39 8.99 -26.43
C GLU A 125 -27.62 10.08 -27.48
N LYS A 126 -28.08 11.25 -27.04
CA LYS A 126 -28.37 12.40 -27.91
C LYS A 126 -27.11 13.21 -28.25
N PHE A 127 -26.13 13.23 -27.35
CA PHE A 127 -24.86 13.97 -27.46
C PHE A 127 -23.68 13.04 -27.27
N SER A 128 -23.45 12.15 -28.24
CA SER A 128 -22.39 11.16 -28.24
C SER A 128 -20.97 11.76 -28.26
N ASN A 129 -20.85 13.00 -28.76
CA ASN A 129 -19.58 13.74 -28.82
C ASN A 129 -19.32 14.59 -27.56
N GLY A 130 -20.21 14.52 -26.57
CA GLY A 130 -20.13 15.26 -25.30
C GLY A 130 -21.19 16.32 -25.14
N THR A 131 -21.57 16.59 -23.91
CA THR A 131 -22.54 17.62 -23.50
C THR A 131 -21.87 18.96 -23.17
N ASN A 132 -20.54 19.08 -23.24
CA ASN A 132 -19.68 20.15 -22.73
C ASN A 132 -19.70 20.26 -21.19
N GLU A 133 -20.13 19.20 -20.50
CA GLU A 133 -20.04 19.05 -19.05
C GLU A 133 -19.00 17.99 -18.74
N ASP A 134 -18.23 18.19 -17.68
CA ASP A 134 -17.25 17.24 -17.18
C ASP A 134 -17.61 16.78 -15.77
N TYR A 135 -17.25 15.55 -15.43
CA TYR A 135 -17.29 15.02 -14.08
C TYR A 135 -15.93 14.46 -13.65
N HIS A 136 -15.75 14.25 -12.38
CA HIS A 136 -14.55 13.64 -11.80
C HIS A 136 -14.92 12.37 -11.03
N VAL A 137 -14.01 11.41 -11.01
CA VAL A 137 -14.02 10.33 -10.05
C VAL A 137 -13.07 10.70 -8.93
N ILE A 138 -13.60 10.78 -7.71
CA ILE A 138 -12.86 11.16 -6.51
C ILE A 138 -12.86 10.00 -5.53
N SER A 139 -11.65 9.57 -5.16
CA SER A 139 -11.47 8.50 -4.18
C SER A 139 -10.63 8.99 -3.02
N MET A 140 -11.09 8.78 -1.80
CA MET A 140 -10.47 9.30 -0.59
C MET A 140 -10.38 8.24 0.51
N SER A 141 -9.25 8.20 1.19
CA SER A 141 -9.02 7.41 2.41
C SER A 141 -8.45 8.30 3.50
N PHE A 142 -9.04 8.21 4.68
CA PHE A 142 -8.57 8.87 5.88
C PHE A 142 -8.26 7.82 6.94
N LYS A 143 -6.98 7.68 7.30
CA LYS A 143 -6.50 6.70 8.28
C LYS A 143 -6.07 7.37 9.57
N LEU A 144 -6.58 6.87 10.69
CA LEU A 144 -6.06 7.13 12.04
C LEU A 144 -5.23 5.94 12.48
N ALA A 145 -3.97 6.15 12.76
CA ALA A 145 -3.03 5.10 13.13
C ALA A 145 -2.59 5.23 14.58
N TYR A 146 -2.54 4.11 15.27
CA TYR A 146 -1.92 3.98 16.56
C TYR A 146 -0.94 2.82 16.53
N ALA A 147 0.25 3.02 17.08
CA ALA A 147 1.22 1.96 17.23
C ALA A 147 1.88 1.99 18.62
N ARG A 148 2.35 0.82 19.03
CA ARG A 148 3.04 0.64 20.29
C ARG A 148 4.27 -0.23 20.16
N ARG A 149 5.35 0.19 20.81
CA ARG A 149 6.50 -0.67 21.08
C ARG A 149 6.13 -1.59 22.25
N MET A 150 5.83 -2.84 21.94
CA MET A 150 5.48 -3.85 22.96
C MET A 150 6.73 -4.31 23.71
N THR A 151 7.84 -4.44 22.98
CA THR A 151 9.18 -4.73 23.50
C THR A 151 10.21 -4.01 22.65
N ASP A 152 11.48 -4.08 22.99
CA ASP A 152 12.58 -3.53 22.17
C ASP A 152 12.59 -4.11 20.75
N ARG A 153 12.05 -5.32 20.57
CA ARG A 153 12.07 -6.06 19.31
C ARG A 153 10.73 -6.09 18.61
N LEU A 154 9.60 -5.95 19.32
CA LEU A 154 8.25 -6.08 18.76
C LEU A 154 7.52 -4.74 18.79
N LYS A 155 7.10 -4.32 17.62
CA LYS A 155 6.22 -3.17 17.38
C LYS A 155 4.92 -3.65 16.77
N VAL A 156 3.79 -3.16 17.23
CA VAL A 156 2.45 -3.45 16.70
C VAL A 156 1.74 -2.16 16.41
N GLY A 157 0.89 -2.16 15.40
CA GLY A 157 0.10 -1.01 15.03
C GLY A 157 -1.25 -1.41 14.47
N VAL A 158 -2.20 -0.50 14.60
CA VAL A 158 -3.55 -0.60 14.05
C VAL A 158 -3.94 0.71 13.40
N THR A 159 -4.80 0.64 12.37
CA THR A 159 -5.45 1.83 11.80
C THR A 159 -6.94 1.64 11.71
N LEU A 160 -7.66 2.76 11.90
CA LEU A 160 -9.04 2.92 11.48
C LEU A 160 -9.02 3.72 10.18
N ASN A 161 -9.61 3.18 9.12
CA ASN A 161 -9.62 3.77 7.78
C ASN A 161 -11.05 4.10 7.36
N TYR A 162 -11.36 5.38 7.19
CA TYR A 162 -12.57 5.84 6.53
C TYR A 162 -12.32 5.95 5.03
N ILE A 163 -13.17 5.33 4.23
CA ILE A 163 -13.06 5.20 2.77
C ILE A 163 -14.28 5.85 2.14
N ARG A 164 -14.05 6.69 1.15
CA ARG A 164 -15.11 7.28 0.32
C ARG A 164 -14.70 7.20 -1.15
N ASP A 165 -15.65 6.79 -1.96
CA ASP A 165 -15.52 6.74 -3.41
C ASP A 165 -16.72 7.47 -4.02
N GLU A 166 -16.48 8.37 -4.97
CA GLU A 166 -17.49 9.20 -5.62
C GLU A 166 -17.28 9.15 -7.13
N ILE A 167 -18.27 8.63 -7.82
CA ILE A 167 -18.26 8.46 -9.27
C ILE A 167 -19.46 9.21 -9.82
N TYR A 168 -19.23 10.44 -10.25
CA TYR A 168 -20.29 11.35 -10.74
C TYR A 168 -21.37 11.53 -9.67
N THR A 169 -22.58 11.00 -9.89
CA THR A 169 -23.73 11.07 -8.98
C THR A 169 -23.90 9.83 -8.09
N THR A 170 -22.93 8.92 -8.12
CA THR A 170 -22.92 7.66 -7.37
C THR A 170 -21.80 7.69 -6.35
N ASN A 171 -22.07 7.23 -5.14
CA ASN A 171 -21.05 7.21 -4.07
C ASN A 171 -21.10 5.93 -3.23
N MET A 172 -19.99 5.67 -2.56
CA MET A 172 -19.81 4.61 -1.59
C MET A 172 -19.03 5.15 -0.39
N GLN A 173 -19.36 4.69 0.79
CA GLN A 173 -18.64 4.98 2.02
C GLN A 173 -18.47 3.71 2.85
N SER A 174 -17.32 3.57 3.50
CA SER A 174 -17.05 2.42 4.36
C SER A 174 -16.01 2.75 5.42
N VAL A 175 -15.91 1.85 6.39
CA VAL A 175 -14.86 1.87 7.41
C VAL A 175 -14.16 0.52 7.39
N ALA A 176 -12.84 0.57 7.38
CA ALA A 176 -11.98 -0.62 7.43
C ALA A 176 -10.92 -0.49 8.53
N PHE A 177 -10.34 -1.62 8.90
CA PHE A 177 -9.25 -1.70 9.86
C PHE A 177 -8.02 -2.28 9.19
N ASP A 178 -6.85 -1.75 9.57
CA ASP A 178 -5.58 -2.37 9.22
C ASP A 178 -4.85 -2.75 10.52
N MET A 179 -4.07 -3.82 10.45
CA MET A 179 -3.22 -4.27 11.54
C MET A 179 -1.84 -4.59 11.00
N GLY A 180 -0.82 -4.38 11.81
CA GLY A 180 0.53 -4.72 11.42
C GLY A 180 1.48 -4.89 12.58
N SER A 181 2.59 -5.53 12.28
CA SER A 181 3.68 -5.73 13.24
C SER A 181 5.04 -5.68 12.54
N ASN A 182 6.04 -5.24 13.29
CA ASN A 182 7.45 -5.36 12.93
C ASN A 182 8.18 -6.05 14.09
N PHE A 183 8.90 -7.12 13.76
CA PHE A 183 9.63 -7.92 14.73
C PHE A 183 11.11 -8.04 14.33
N ASP A 184 11.98 -7.50 15.17
CA ASP A 184 13.42 -7.77 15.09
C ASP A 184 13.69 -9.17 15.65
N THR A 185 14.07 -10.07 14.78
CA THR A 185 14.33 -11.46 15.19
C THR A 185 15.53 -11.60 16.12
N GLY A 186 16.42 -10.60 16.16
CA GLY A 186 17.72 -10.67 16.82
C GLY A 186 18.68 -11.66 16.15
N ILE A 187 18.29 -12.28 15.04
CA ILE A 187 19.07 -13.25 14.29
C ILE A 187 19.55 -12.58 13.01
N PHE A 188 20.86 -12.41 12.87
CA PHE A 188 21.50 -11.81 11.69
C PHE A 188 20.99 -10.40 11.31
N GLY A 189 20.28 -9.70 12.20
CA GLY A 189 19.68 -8.40 11.92
C GLY A 189 18.50 -8.42 10.96
N ILE A 190 17.81 -9.54 10.88
CA ILE A 190 16.60 -9.68 10.06
C ILE A 190 15.41 -9.10 10.82
N VAL A 191 14.70 -8.20 10.17
CA VAL A 191 13.40 -7.68 10.62
C VAL A 191 12.31 -8.35 9.80
N LEU A 192 11.28 -8.85 10.49
CA LEU A 192 10.06 -9.38 9.89
C LEU A 192 8.96 -8.33 9.99
N GLY A 193 8.27 -8.07 8.90
CA GLY A 193 7.08 -7.23 8.85
C GLY A 193 5.88 -8.06 8.44
N MET A 194 4.74 -7.85 9.08
CA MET A 194 3.47 -8.48 8.73
C MET A 194 2.38 -7.43 8.75
N SER A 195 1.45 -7.47 7.79
CA SER A 195 0.28 -6.60 7.82
C SER A 195 -0.94 -7.25 7.16
N VAL A 196 -2.10 -6.87 7.66
CA VAL A 196 -3.41 -7.10 7.08
C VAL A 196 -4.04 -5.74 6.88
N SER A 197 -4.47 -5.42 5.67
CA SER A 197 -5.04 -4.11 5.34
C SER A 197 -6.42 -4.25 4.71
N ASN A 198 -7.26 -3.22 4.93
CA ASN A 198 -8.60 -3.09 4.38
C ASN A 198 -9.57 -4.17 4.87
N PHE A 199 -9.45 -4.62 6.12
CA PHE A 199 -10.44 -5.49 6.74
C PHE A 199 -11.69 -4.69 7.11
N GLY A 200 -12.77 -4.88 6.37
CA GLY A 200 -14.02 -4.16 6.52
C GLY A 200 -15.22 -4.90 5.96
N PRO A 201 -16.43 -4.35 6.10
CA PRO A 201 -17.64 -4.92 5.53
C PRO A 201 -17.64 -4.84 4.01
N GLU A 202 -18.49 -5.63 3.39
CA GLU A 202 -18.87 -5.43 1.99
C GLU A 202 -19.57 -4.08 1.80
N VAL A 203 -19.41 -3.49 0.63
CA VAL A 203 -19.89 -2.16 0.30
C VAL A 203 -20.77 -2.19 -0.94
N GLN A 204 -21.67 -1.20 -1.02
CA GLN A 204 -22.53 -0.97 -2.16
C GLN A 204 -22.40 0.47 -2.62
N TYR A 205 -22.54 0.69 -3.92
CA TYR A 205 -22.66 2.01 -4.48
C TYR A 205 -24.14 2.37 -4.59
N GLY A 206 -24.48 3.59 -4.18
CA GLY A 206 -25.81 4.18 -4.27
C GLY A 206 -25.71 5.63 -4.73
N GLY A 207 -26.83 6.26 -5.02
CA GLY A 207 -26.90 7.67 -5.41
C GLY A 207 -27.88 7.93 -6.53
N GLU A 208 -27.99 9.21 -6.90
CA GLU A 208 -28.96 9.66 -7.92
C GLU A 208 -28.76 9.00 -9.28
N GLY A 209 -27.52 8.69 -9.67
CA GLY A 209 -27.20 8.04 -10.94
C GLY A 209 -27.75 6.61 -11.08
N LEU A 210 -28.17 5.99 -9.98
CA LEU A 210 -28.78 4.67 -9.96
C LEU A 210 -30.31 4.73 -9.80
N GLN A 211 -30.90 5.93 -9.75
CA GLN A 211 -32.36 6.09 -9.67
C GLN A 211 -33.03 5.78 -11.02
N VAL A 212 -34.08 5.01 -10.96
CA VAL A 212 -34.89 4.67 -12.13
C VAL A 212 -36.29 5.29 -11.95
N PRO A 213 -36.77 6.11 -12.91
CA PRO A 213 -38.12 6.61 -12.86
C PRO A 213 -39.10 5.43 -12.91
N VAL A 214 -40.10 5.43 -12.05
CA VAL A 214 -41.21 4.49 -12.09
C VAL A 214 -42.29 5.15 -12.93
N ALA A 215 -42.59 4.57 -14.07
CA ALA A 215 -43.77 4.93 -14.83
C ALA A 215 -45.02 4.41 -14.10
N ASP A 216 -45.56 5.20 -13.18
CA ASP A 216 -46.84 4.88 -12.56
C ASP A 216 -47.96 5.60 -13.31
N SER A 217 -49.05 4.86 -13.54
CA SER A 217 -50.25 5.36 -14.19
C SER A 217 -51.04 6.41 -13.36
N LEU A 218 -50.51 6.82 -12.21
CA LEU A 218 -51.15 7.72 -11.25
C LEU A 218 -50.48 9.10 -11.12
N ASP A 219 -49.64 9.50 -12.07
CA ASP A 219 -49.03 10.85 -12.10
C ASP A 219 -48.19 11.20 -10.85
N VAL A 220 -47.64 10.19 -10.17
CA VAL A 220 -46.73 10.36 -9.06
C VAL A 220 -45.27 10.21 -9.58
N ASP A 221 -44.50 11.26 -9.43
CA ASP A 221 -43.06 11.31 -9.74
C ASP A 221 -42.29 10.38 -8.77
N GLY A 222 -42.54 9.08 -8.89
CA GLY A 222 -41.86 8.03 -8.09
C GLY A 222 -40.51 7.67 -8.69
N ARG A 223 -39.47 7.73 -7.89
CA ARG A 223 -38.15 7.22 -8.24
C ARG A 223 -37.80 6.03 -7.37
N LEU A 224 -37.36 4.93 -7.99
CA LEU A 224 -36.79 3.79 -7.28
C LEU A 224 -35.28 3.98 -7.12
N ASN A 225 -34.83 3.97 -5.90
CA ASN A 225 -33.40 3.96 -5.60
C ASN A 225 -32.85 2.54 -5.80
N LYS A 226 -32.03 2.34 -6.82
CA LYS A 226 -31.24 1.12 -6.97
C LYS A 226 -29.90 1.30 -6.26
N VAL A 227 -29.37 0.20 -5.78
CA VAL A 227 -27.99 0.08 -5.29
C VAL A 227 -27.32 -1.05 -6.07
N THR A 228 -26.00 -1.04 -6.13
CA THR A 228 -25.27 -2.16 -6.73
C THR A 228 -25.37 -3.42 -5.85
N GLU A 229 -24.91 -4.54 -6.37
CA GLU A 229 -24.57 -5.69 -5.53
C GLU A 229 -23.50 -5.29 -4.52
N SER A 230 -23.36 -6.11 -3.48
CA SER A 230 -22.31 -5.94 -2.47
C SER A 230 -20.97 -6.42 -3.01
N PHE A 231 -19.93 -5.62 -2.80
CA PHE A 231 -18.56 -5.93 -3.17
C PHE A 231 -17.66 -5.90 -1.93
N PRO A 232 -16.75 -6.87 -1.76
CA PRO A 232 -15.76 -6.80 -0.69
C PRO A 232 -14.77 -5.66 -0.95
N LEU A 233 -14.16 -5.14 0.12
CA LEU A 233 -12.96 -4.31 0.02
C LEU A 233 -11.76 -5.20 -0.35
N PRO A 234 -10.70 -4.65 -1.00
CA PRO A 234 -9.52 -5.42 -1.38
C PRO A 234 -8.67 -5.74 -0.14
N LEU A 235 -9.04 -6.80 0.58
CA LEU A 235 -8.30 -7.29 1.72
C LEU A 235 -6.91 -7.77 1.28
N MET A 236 -5.87 -7.28 1.94
CA MET A 236 -4.48 -7.58 1.57
C MET A 236 -3.71 -8.15 2.75
N PHE A 237 -3.12 -9.30 2.57
CA PHE A 237 -2.14 -9.89 3.48
C PHE A 237 -0.74 -9.64 2.94
N ARG A 238 0.14 -9.12 3.78
CA ARG A 238 1.54 -8.89 3.40
C ARG A 238 2.48 -9.46 4.46
N LEU A 239 3.55 -10.07 3.99
CA LEU A 239 4.65 -10.56 4.80
C LEU A 239 5.95 -10.05 4.17
N GLY A 240 6.79 -9.42 4.96
CA GLY A 240 8.05 -8.85 4.48
C GLY A 240 9.22 -9.21 5.37
N ILE A 241 10.38 -9.21 4.77
CA ILE A 241 11.68 -9.29 5.46
C ILE A 241 12.56 -8.13 5.03
N GLN A 242 13.37 -7.62 5.96
CA GLN A 242 14.35 -6.58 5.68
C GLN A 242 15.65 -6.92 6.43
N LYS A 243 16.77 -6.59 5.79
CA LYS A 243 18.10 -6.71 6.40
C LYS A 243 19.06 -5.65 5.86
N ASP A 244 19.85 -5.07 6.77
CA ASP A 244 21.00 -4.26 6.40
C ASP A 244 22.20 -5.16 6.12
N ILE A 245 22.68 -5.13 4.87
CA ILE A 245 23.88 -5.84 4.45
C ILE A 245 25.11 -5.05 4.87
N ILE A 246 25.09 -3.74 4.59
CA ILE A 246 26.08 -2.76 5.02
C ILE A 246 25.36 -1.72 5.86
N GLY A 247 25.92 -1.28 6.97
CA GLY A 247 25.30 -0.21 7.76
C GLY A 247 25.97 0.04 9.11
N PRO A 248 25.45 1.07 9.82
CA PRO A 248 25.98 1.44 11.13
C PRO A 248 25.53 0.47 12.23
N SER A 249 24.46 -0.28 12.01
CA SER A 249 23.91 -1.22 12.99
C SER A 249 24.90 -2.32 13.35
N GLU A 250 24.91 -2.73 14.63
CA GLU A 250 25.71 -3.87 15.08
C GLU A 250 25.29 -5.17 14.40
N ASN A 251 24.07 -5.27 13.96
CA ASN A 251 23.48 -6.42 13.28
C ASN A 251 23.74 -6.43 11.77
N ALA A 252 24.34 -5.38 11.19
CA ALA A 252 24.74 -5.35 9.78
C ALA A 252 25.84 -6.40 9.52
N THR A 253 25.81 -6.98 8.32
CA THR A 253 26.84 -7.97 7.92
C THR A 253 28.22 -7.33 7.80
N LEU A 254 28.27 -6.12 7.24
CA LEU A 254 29.46 -5.28 7.15
C LEU A 254 29.19 -3.94 7.83
N LYS A 255 30.05 -3.55 8.78
CA LYS A 255 29.90 -2.28 9.50
C LYS A 255 30.44 -1.12 8.67
N SER A 256 29.64 -0.09 8.51
CA SER A 256 30.03 1.19 7.90
C SER A 256 29.18 2.31 8.49
N SER A 257 29.78 3.39 8.90
CA SER A 257 29.10 4.62 9.35
C SER A 257 28.73 5.55 8.19
N THR A 258 29.29 5.31 7.00
CA THR A 258 29.15 6.18 5.84
C THR A 258 28.21 5.59 4.80
N HIS A 259 28.15 4.27 4.69
CA HIS A 259 27.41 3.55 3.67
C HIS A 259 26.39 2.63 4.34
N ARG A 260 25.13 2.67 3.88
CA ARG A 260 24.12 1.67 4.21
C ARG A 260 23.62 1.02 2.93
N LEU A 261 23.55 -0.29 2.93
CA LEU A 261 22.92 -1.09 1.89
C LEU A 261 21.91 -2.02 2.54
N SER A 262 20.64 -1.76 2.29
CA SER A 262 19.53 -2.56 2.79
C SER A 262 18.92 -3.39 1.67
N PHE A 263 18.53 -4.60 1.99
CA PHE A 263 17.77 -5.50 1.12
C PHE A 263 16.44 -5.83 1.79
N ALA A 264 15.37 -5.86 1.01
CA ALA A 264 14.06 -6.24 1.50
C ALA A 264 13.31 -7.08 0.45
N MET A 265 12.42 -7.93 0.94
CA MET A 265 11.48 -8.71 0.13
C MET A 265 10.12 -8.75 0.81
N ASP A 266 9.08 -8.61 0.03
CA ASP A 266 7.69 -8.71 0.48
C ASP A 266 6.93 -9.73 -0.37
N GLY A 267 6.08 -10.54 0.27
CA GLY A 267 5.03 -11.33 -0.37
C GLY A 267 3.69 -10.67 -0.09
N THR A 268 2.87 -10.51 -1.12
CA THR A 268 1.55 -9.89 -1.05
C THR A 268 0.49 -10.86 -1.57
N ASN A 269 -0.56 -11.04 -0.81
CA ASN A 269 -1.72 -11.86 -1.16
C ASN A 269 -3.00 -11.04 -1.06
N PRO A 270 -3.44 -10.38 -2.13
CA PRO A 270 -4.75 -9.75 -2.20
C PRO A 270 -5.85 -10.82 -2.38
N THR A 271 -7.05 -10.57 -1.86
CA THR A 271 -8.18 -11.50 -2.02
C THR A 271 -8.76 -11.51 -3.44
N ASP A 272 -8.49 -10.47 -4.21
CA ASP A 272 -9.01 -10.24 -5.56
C ASP A 272 -7.93 -10.34 -6.66
N TYR A 273 -6.73 -10.80 -6.33
CA TYR A 273 -5.63 -10.97 -7.28
C TYR A 273 -4.73 -12.13 -6.89
N THR A 274 -3.81 -12.50 -7.77
CA THR A 274 -2.82 -13.56 -7.50
C THR A 274 -1.78 -13.13 -6.47
N VAL A 275 -1.23 -14.09 -5.76
CA VAL A 275 -0.07 -13.88 -4.89
C VAL A 275 1.10 -13.42 -5.72
N HIS A 276 1.75 -12.34 -5.31
CA HIS A 276 2.92 -11.80 -5.96
C HIS A 276 3.98 -11.41 -4.92
N GLY A 277 5.21 -11.28 -5.38
CA GLY A 277 6.35 -10.90 -4.56
C GLY A 277 6.97 -9.60 -5.03
N ASN A 278 7.61 -8.90 -4.11
CA ASN A 278 8.41 -7.71 -4.39
C ASN A 278 9.79 -7.89 -3.80
N ALA A 279 10.82 -7.38 -4.47
CA ALA A 279 12.17 -7.33 -3.95
C ALA A 279 12.77 -5.95 -4.20
N GLY A 280 13.45 -5.40 -3.21
CA GLY A 280 14.02 -4.06 -3.30
C GLY A 280 15.35 -3.95 -2.58
N ILE A 281 16.16 -3.03 -3.07
CA ILE A 281 17.41 -2.60 -2.47
C ILE A 281 17.43 -1.09 -2.29
N GLU A 282 18.01 -0.63 -1.19
CA GLU A 282 18.25 0.78 -0.92
C GLU A 282 19.71 0.96 -0.52
N TYR A 283 20.42 1.81 -1.25
CA TYR A 283 21.73 2.29 -0.88
C TYR A 283 21.63 3.72 -0.36
N ALA A 284 22.22 4.00 0.80
CA ALA A 284 22.31 5.32 1.39
C ALA A 284 23.77 5.72 1.61
N PHE A 285 24.11 6.93 1.21
CA PHE A 285 25.39 7.57 1.46
C PHE A 285 25.23 8.61 2.55
N ARG A 286 25.83 8.39 3.71
CA ARG A 286 25.76 9.25 4.91
C ARG A 286 24.33 9.57 5.37
N GLU A 287 23.34 8.77 4.99
CA GLU A 287 21.91 9.05 5.17
C GLU A 287 21.45 10.41 4.57
N LEU A 288 22.22 10.96 3.59
CA LEU A 288 21.93 12.20 2.89
C LEU A 288 21.46 11.95 1.45
N ALA A 289 22.02 10.95 0.78
CA ALA A 289 21.67 10.61 -0.60
C ALA A 289 21.29 9.13 -0.67
N PHE A 290 20.21 8.84 -1.40
CA PHE A 290 19.62 7.52 -1.50
C PHE A 290 19.46 7.11 -2.96
N LEU A 291 19.82 5.88 -3.27
CA LEU A 291 19.52 5.21 -4.53
C LEU A 291 18.72 3.95 -4.23
N ARG A 292 17.67 3.71 -5.01
CA ARG A 292 16.75 2.60 -4.82
C ARG A 292 16.51 1.88 -6.13
N ALA A 293 16.38 0.57 -6.04
CA ALA A 293 15.94 -0.25 -7.16
C ALA A 293 15.08 -1.39 -6.62
N GLY A 294 14.12 -1.83 -7.42
CA GLY A 294 13.25 -2.92 -7.03
C GLY A 294 12.54 -3.56 -8.21
N THR A 295 11.94 -4.71 -7.96
CA THR A 295 11.21 -5.48 -8.95
C THR A 295 9.97 -6.11 -8.33
N ASN A 296 8.93 -6.27 -9.15
CA ASN A 296 7.75 -7.06 -8.84
C ASN A 296 7.85 -8.40 -9.55
N ILE A 297 7.54 -9.47 -8.83
CA ILE A 297 7.61 -10.85 -9.31
C ILE A 297 6.20 -11.43 -9.29
N GLY A 298 5.71 -11.88 -10.43
CA GLY A 298 4.36 -12.44 -10.54
C GLY A 298 3.25 -11.38 -10.60
N HIS A 299 3.59 -10.14 -11.01
CA HIS A 299 2.64 -9.07 -11.28
C HIS A 299 2.64 -8.73 -12.78
N ASP A 300 1.46 -8.65 -13.39
CA ASP A 300 1.34 -8.56 -14.85
C ASP A 300 1.82 -7.23 -15.44
N THR A 301 1.81 -6.15 -14.67
CA THR A 301 2.01 -4.78 -15.20
C THR A 301 3.24 -4.06 -14.66
N ALA A 302 3.85 -4.54 -13.59
CA ALA A 302 4.95 -3.86 -12.93
C ALA A 302 6.19 -4.77 -12.89
N GLY A 303 7.22 -4.45 -13.67
CA GLY A 303 8.45 -5.24 -13.73
C GLY A 303 9.57 -4.67 -12.86
N PHE A 304 10.01 -3.45 -13.15
CA PHE A 304 11.18 -2.82 -12.53
C PHE A 304 10.87 -1.40 -12.08
N ALA A 305 11.44 -1.02 -10.94
CA ALA A 305 11.36 0.34 -10.41
C ALA A 305 12.74 0.84 -9.99
N ALA A 306 12.94 2.14 -10.10
CA ALA A 306 14.13 2.82 -9.59
C ALA A 306 13.74 4.16 -8.98
N GLY A 307 14.53 4.63 -8.03
CA GLY A 307 14.27 5.90 -7.35
C GLY A 307 15.55 6.50 -6.78
N GLY A 308 15.52 7.80 -6.59
CA GLY A 308 16.56 8.55 -5.90
C GLY A 308 15.94 9.50 -4.88
N GLY A 309 16.72 9.91 -3.89
CA GLY A 309 16.30 10.87 -2.88
C GLY A 309 17.47 11.59 -2.25
N LEU A 310 17.18 12.78 -1.75
CA LEU A 310 18.10 13.57 -0.92
C LEU A 310 17.36 13.92 0.37
N PHE A 311 18.13 13.99 1.46
CA PHE A 311 17.64 14.40 2.78
C PHE A 311 18.22 15.78 3.13
#